data_2d6e11928c446a67ca9d1c54818d7899
#
_entry.id   2d6e11928c446a67ca9d1c54818d7899
#
_cell.length_a   1.000
_cell.length_b   1.000
_cell.length_c   1.000
_cell.angle_alpha   90.00
_cell.angle_beta   90.00
_cell.angle_gamma   90.00
#
_symmetry.space_group_name_H-M   'P 1'
#
loop_
_entity.id
_entity.type
_entity.pdbx_description
1 polymer ?
#
loop_
_entity_poly.entity_id
_entity_poly.type
_entity_poly.pdbx_seq_one_letter_code
_entity_poly.pdbx_strand_id
1 'polypeptide(L)'
;MRKIFEMKQTIMICLIAVMLTGGMGARSYAAEVVDTQFEEENAEISVPEGIKTDAMDGLQQAKVRHVRCTVDKNGTVTYEAILSSGLFASDDGMLYLFEMAPYEYNVTGDTDIIASAPQDVSQATVQFTFPVNFRQEDTRLYSKFAIGIRSGGAVHLVTEPMYITNPEALAWNTLMRYPRTKKSTQGEEFNNVFMDGTYGPELGWVFKTLQVLNTGDCEALTHPMSRADARAADARRIKNPMYYMFNASDEESVRTLAANMEYYVANSKGGENWIIGNEVNTRTWNYMAWTDWDTYIKEYAQAFRVMYNAIMSTNANARVYVCLDQIWDKNLTPSDKEYYQYMDGKDFLEKFNALIKQGGDINWGVAQHPYTNPMGYAKFWDMSGLKKGDIYAAQVASGQVVTFQNLSVLTDFMQTPAMLAPDGSVRHIILSEIGISNAQGSEIQAAALCASYAAVMDNPFIDEMMYLLAYSDPGMDASLDDFSQNIYNEMDGGNAALYMDWAKSYIGISDWSEIIW
;
A
#
# COMPACT_ATOMS: atom_id res chain seq x y z
N MET A 1 -2.86 23.23 31.97
CA MET A 1 -1.95 23.57 30.87
C MET A 1 -0.50 23.11 31.12
N ARG A 2 0.14 23.39 32.26
CA ARG A 2 1.53 22.94 32.51
C ARG A 2 1.71 21.40 32.55
N LYS A 3 0.79 20.66 33.17
CA LYS A 3 0.81 19.17 33.17
C LYS A 3 0.63 18.54 31.80
N ILE A 4 -0.15 19.14 30.90
CA ILE A 4 -0.35 18.68 29.52
C ILE A 4 0.91 18.91 28.69
N PHE A 5 1.64 20.01 28.96
CA PHE A 5 2.90 20.31 28.29
C PHE A 5 4.03 19.39 28.74
N GLU A 6 4.11 19.06 30.01
CA GLU A 6 5.08 18.10 30.55
C GLU A 6 4.80 16.67 30.08
N MET A 7 3.51 16.29 29.92
CA MET A 7 3.11 15.01 29.38
C MET A 7 3.45 14.90 27.87
N LYS A 8 3.28 15.99 27.10
CA LYS A 8 3.69 16.03 25.70
C LYS A 8 5.21 15.90 25.51
N GLN A 9 6.00 16.53 26.38
CA GLN A 9 7.46 16.36 26.36
C GLN A 9 7.90 14.95 26.76
N THR A 10 7.24 14.32 27.72
CA THR A 10 7.55 12.95 28.16
C THR A 10 7.18 11.94 27.07
N ILE A 11 6.06 12.13 26.38
CA ILE A 11 5.64 11.28 25.26
C ILE A 11 6.58 11.47 24.05
N MET A 12 7.00 12.70 23.76
CA MET A 12 7.97 12.98 22.70
C MET A 12 9.36 12.39 23.01
N ILE A 13 9.79 12.41 24.27
CA ILE A 13 11.05 11.80 24.72
C ILE A 13 10.94 10.25 24.69
N CYS A 14 9.79 9.67 25.02
CA CYS A 14 9.57 8.23 24.87
C CYS A 14 9.50 7.81 23.41
N LEU A 15 8.89 8.60 22.51
CA LEU A 15 8.90 8.35 21.07
C LEU A 15 10.31 8.45 20.48
N ILE A 16 11.08 9.46 20.87
CA ILE A 16 12.49 9.59 20.49
C ILE A 16 13.33 8.46 21.10
N ALA A 17 13.06 8.03 22.33
CA ALA A 17 13.75 6.90 22.96
C ALA A 17 13.41 5.56 22.31
N VAL A 18 12.18 5.35 21.84
CA VAL A 18 11.77 4.14 21.07
C VAL A 18 12.37 4.19 19.67
N MET A 19 12.47 5.36 19.04
CA MET A 19 13.21 5.52 17.79
C MET A 19 14.72 5.32 17.98
N LEU A 20 15.31 5.84 19.06
CA LEU A 20 16.74 5.69 19.37
C LEU A 20 17.12 4.28 19.85
N THR A 21 16.22 3.52 20.45
CA THR A 21 16.47 2.14 20.88
C THR A 21 16.03 1.11 19.84
N GLY A 22 15.07 1.42 18.98
CA GLY A 22 14.68 0.62 17.82
C GLY A 22 15.68 0.69 16.66
N GLY A 23 16.37 1.83 16.51
CA GLY A 23 17.41 2.06 15.51
C GLY A 23 18.67 1.22 15.63
N MET A 24 18.85 0.47 16.71
CA MET A 24 19.97 -0.48 16.83
C MET A 24 19.84 -1.73 15.93
N GLY A 25 18.81 -1.83 15.12
CA GLY A 25 18.59 -2.96 14.20
C GLY A 25 19.01 -2.72 12.76
N ALA A 26 19.13 -1.48 12.34
CA ALA A 26 19.64 -1.13 11.01
C ALA A 26 21.18 -1.01 11.00
N ARG A 27 21.86 -1.99 11.60
CA ARG A 27 23.29 -2.17 11.30
C ARG A 27 23.37 -2.56 9.84
N SER A 28 24.13 -1.74 9.10
CA SER A 28 24.56 -1.99 7.74
C SER A 28 24.46 -3.48 7.38
N TYR A 29 23.64 -3.83 6.43
CA TYR A 29 23.75 -5.11 5.74
C TYR A 29 25.00 -5.13 4.83
N ALA A 30 26.15 -4.83 5.44
CA ALA A 30 27.43 -5.30 4.98
C ALA A 30 27.65 -6.66 5.65
N ALA A 31 27.32 -7.69 4.88
CA ALA A 31 27.35 -9.08 5.24
C ALA A 31 28.55 -9.47 6.12
N GLU A 32 28.28 -9.91 7.35
CA GLU A 32 29.06 -11.00 7.93
C GLU A 32 28.27 -12.30 7.69
N VAL A 33 28.83 -13.11 6.80
CA VAL A 33 28.36 -14.46 6.50
C VAL A 33 28.59 -15.32 7.74
N VAL A 34 27.55 -15.56 8.50
CA VAL A 34 27.54 -16.68 9.46
C VAL A 34 26.87 -17.85 8.76
N ASP A 35 27.74 -18.79 8.35
CA ASP A 35 27.36 -20.08 7.80
C ASP A 35 26.73 -20.93 8.92
N THR A 36 25.43 -20.95 9.01
CA THR A 36 24.68 -21.93 9.81
C THR A 36 23.88 -22.79 8.85
N GLN A 37 24.30 -24.05 8.75
CA GLN A 37 23.51 -25.10 8.14
C GLN A 37 22.18 -25.21 8.88
N PHE A 38 21.07 -24.90 8.17
CA PHE A 38 19.72 -25.12 8.67
C PHE A 38 19.30 -26.54 8.30
N GLU A 39 19.12 -27.38 9.32
CA GLU A 39 18.36 -28.61 9.17
C GLU A 39 16.89 -28.23 8.91
N GLU A 40 16.34 -28.76 7.82
CA GLU A 40 14.94 -28.65 7.48
C GLU A 40 14.09 -29.45 8.47
N GLU A 41 13.66 -28.85 9.56
CA GLU A 41 12.48 -29.32 10.27
C GLU A 41 11.25 -28.68 9.60
N ASN A 42 10.58 -29.47 8.80
CA ASN A 42 9.25 -29.16 8.25
C ASN A 42 8.23 -29.12 9.40
N ALA A 43 8.13 -28.02 10.10
CA ALA A 43 6.94 -27.72 10.87
C ALA A 43 5.88 -27.24 9.89
N GLU A 44 4.98 -28.12 9.49
CA GLU A 44 3.73 -27.74 8.82
C GLU A 44 2.97 -26.78 9.76
N ILE A 45 3.07 -25.47 9.45
CA ILE A 45 2.14 -24.51 10.03
C ILE A 45 0.81 -24.83 9.34
N SER A 46 -0.13 -25.39 10.10
CA SER A 46 -1.48 -25.64 9.62
C SER A 46 -2.10 -24.29 9.23
N VAL A 47 -2.15 -24.03 7.93
CA VAL A 47 -3.00 -23.00 7.37
C VAL A 47 -4.44 -23.36 7.81
N PRO A 48 -5.23 -22.43 8.38
CA PRO A 48 -6.60 -22.73 8.73
C PRO A 48 -7.30 -23.38 7.53
N GLU A 49 -7.89 -24.56 7.73
CA GLU A 49 -8.70 -25.24 6.73
C GLU A 49 -9.91 -24.35 6.39
N GLY A 50 -9.80 -23.52 5.40
CA GLY A 50 -10.85 -22.59 4.99
C GLY A 50 -10.59 -21.92 3.65
N ILE A 51 -9.39 -22.01 3.11
CA ILE A 51 -9.04 -21.41 1.81
C ILE A 51 -9.04 -22.50 0.73
N LYS A 52 -10.18 -23.17 0.59
CA LYS A 52 -10.50 -23.80 -0.70
C LYS A 52 -11.47 -22.84 -1.40
N THR A 53 -10.96 -22.06 -2.32
CA THR A 53 -11.77 -21.54 -3.39
C THR A 53 -12.27 -22.78 -4.15
N ASP A 54 -13.51 -23.19 -3.92
CA ASP A 54 -14.19 -23.98 -4.92
C ASP A 54 -14.26 -23.06 -6.13
N ALA A 55 -13.37 -23.32 -7.08
CA ALA A 55 -13.34 -22.57 -8.32
C ALA A 55 -14.76 -22.58 -8.85
N MET A 56 -15.34 -21.39 -9.06
CA MET A 56 -16.55 -21.28 -9.85
C MET A 56 -16.36 -22.18 -11.06
N ASP A 57 -17.35 -23.03 -11.34
CA ASP A 57 -17.31 -23.83 -12.54
C ASP A 57 -16.91 -22.92 -13.71
N GLY A 58 -15.74 -23.12 -14.31
CA GLY A 58 -15.19 -22.24 -15.34
C GLY A 58 -16.12 -22.03 -16.54
N LEU A 59 -17.10 -22.92 -16.71
CA LEU A 59 -18.19 -22.79 -17.68
C LEU A 59 -19.21 -21.69 -17.29
N GLN A 60 -19.38 -21.42 -16.00
CA GLN A 60 -20.29 -20.36 -15.52
C GLN A 60 -19.60 -18.98 -15.61
N GLN A 61 -18.33 -18.88 -15.23
CA GLN A 61 -17.54 -17.65 -15.36
C GLN A 61 -17.49 -17.14 -16.79
N ALA A 62 -17.34 -18.03 -17.76
CA ALA A 62 -17.32 -17.68 -19.18
C ALA A 62 -18.62 -17.00 -19.68
N LYS A 63 -19.70 -17.05 -18.90
CA LYS A 63 -21.01 -16.49 -19.26
C LYS A 63 -21.28 -15.12 -18.63
N VAL A 64 -20.48 -14.70 -17.67
CA VAL A 64 -20.55 -13.36 -17.08
C VAL A 64 -19.63 -12.44 -17.89
N ARG A 65 -20.20 -11.40 -18.48
CA ARG A 65 -19.45 -10.45 -19.31
C ARG A 65 -19.00 -9.22 -18.54
N HIS A 66 -19.79 -8.80 -17.57
CA HIS A 66 -19.51 -7.61 -16.80
C HIS A 66 -20.28 -7.64 -15.49
N VAL A 67 -19.63 -7.23 -14.42
CA VAL A 67 -20.25 -7.03 -13.10
C VAL A 67 -19.90 -5.64 -12.62
N ARG A 68 -20.87 -4.95 -12.04
CA ARG A 68 -20.70 -3.63 -11.43
C ARG A 68 -21.42 -3.59 -10.10
N CYS A 69 -20.75 -3.10 -9.07
CA CYS A 69 -21.34 -2.84 -7.76
C CYS A 69 -21.04 -1.38 -7.37
N THR A 70 -22.07 -0.55 -7.32
CA THR A 70 -21.92 0.89 -7.06
C THR A 70 -22.95 1.35 -6.04
N VAL A 71 -22.62 2.41 -5.29
CA VAL A 71 -23.51 3.04 -4.32
C VAL A 71 -23.87 4.47 -4.76
N ASP A 72 -25.07 4.91 -4.46
CA ASP A 72 -25.48 6.31 -4.62
C ASP A 72 -25.30 7.10 -3.31
N LYS A 73 -25.45 8.42 -3.38
CA LYS A 73 -25.32 9.33 -2.22
C LYS A 73 -26.35 9.08 -1.09
N ASN A 74 -27.39 8.30 -1.34
CA ASN A 74 -28.41 7.97 -0.35
C ASN A 74 -28.15 6.61 0.30
N GLY A 75 -27.04 5.95 -0.04
CA GLY A 75 -26.70 4.63 0.46
C GLY A 75 -27.42 3.48 -0.25
N THR A 76 -27.99 3.71 -1.45
CA THR A 76 -28.55 2.63 -2.26
C THR A 76 -27.46 2.01 -3.11
N VAL A 77 -27.18 0.74 -2.89
CA VAL A 77 -26.26 -0.04 -3.71
C VAL A 77 -27.00 -0.64 -4.89
N THR A 78 -26.38 -0.56 -6.05
CA THR A 78 -26.80 -1.26 -7.27
C THR A 78 -25.75 -2.28 -7.65
N TYR A 79 -26.12 -3.55 -7.60
CA TYR A 79 -25.32 -4.66 -8.13
C TYR A 79 -25.91 -5.06 -9.49
N GLU A 80 -25.11 -4.97 -10.54
CA GLU A 80 -25.52 -5.26 -11.91
C GLU A 80 -24.57 -6.27 -12.52
N ALA A 81 -25.11 -7.31 -13.16
CA ALA A 81 -24.33 -8.27 -13.95
C ALA A 81 -24.92 -8.39 -15.36
N ILE A 82 -24.04 -8.29 -16.36
CA ILE A 82 -24.38 -8.59 -17.76
C ILE A 82 -24.01 -10.04 -18.03
N LEU A 83 -25.02 -10.84 -18.32
CA LEU A 83 -24.91 -12.27 -18.49
C LEU A 83 -24.99 -12.62 -19.99
N SER A 84 -24.20 -13.56 -20.44
CA SER A 84 -24.39 -14.13 -21.78
C SER A 84 -25.54 -15.14 -21.75
N SER A 85 -26.21 -15.35 -22.90
CA SER A 85 -27.26 -16.36 -23.04
C SER A 85 -26.76 -17.75 -22.65
N GLY A 86 -27.58 -18.51 -21.96
CA GLY A 86 -27.28 -19.90 -21.61
C GLY A 86 -26.67 -20.13 -20.24
N LEU A 87 -26.94 -19.24 -19.26
CA LEU A 87 -26.75 -19.57 -17.84
C LEU A 87 -27.48 -20.87 -17.53
N PHE A 88 -26.88 -21.71 -16.68
CA PHE A 88 -27.57 -22.88 -16.17
C PHE A 88 -28.80 -22.43 -15.38
N ALA A 89 -29.92 -23.13 -15.61
CA ALA A 89 -31.12 -22.85 -14.84
C ALA A 89 -30.88 -23.19 -13.37
N SER A 90 -31.32 -22.29 -12.49
CA SER A 90 -31.46 -22.62 -11.08
C SER A 90 -32.56 -23.68 -10.90
N ASP A 91 -32.38 -24.64 -9.98
CA ASP A 91 -33.35 -25.71 -9.73
C ASP A 91 -34.74 -25.17 -9.35
N ASP A 92 -34.78 -23.98 -8.75
CA ASP A 92 -36.01 -23.29 -8.31
C ASP A 92 -36.38 -22.09 -9.20
N GLY A 93 -35.63 -21.87 -10.29
CA GLY A 93 -35.87 -20.76 -11.22
C GLY A 93 -35.55 -19.38 -10.65
N MET A 94 -34.73 -19.29 -9.59
CA MET A 94 -34.38 -18.02 -8.93
C MET A 94 -32.88 -17.73 -9.07
N LEU A 95 -32.56 -16.44 -9.14
CA LEU A 95 -31.21 -15.89 -8.92
C LEU A 95 -31.17 -15.28 -7.52
N TYR A 96 -30.05 -15.44 -6.85
CA TYR A 96 -29.82 -14.97 -5.49
C TYR A 96 -28.65 -14.02 -5.46
N LEU A 97 -28.78 -12.91 -4.74
CA LEU A 97 -27.66 -12.03 -4.39
C LEU A 97 -27.18 -12.40 -3.01
N PHE A 98 -25.92 -12.79 -2.92
CA PHE A 98 -25.23 -13.13 -1.67
C PHE A 98 -24.41 -11.95 -1.19
N GLU A 99 -24.38 -11.74 0.13
CA GLU A 99 -23.44 -10.87 0.83
C GLU A 99 -22.39 -11.75 1.51
N MET A 100 -21.12 -11.37 1.37
CA MET A 100 -19.98 -12.07 1.93
C MET A 100 -19.08 -11.08 2.65
N ALA A 101 -18.63 -11.43 3.84
CA ALA A 101 -17.61 -10.62 4.53
C ALA A 101 -16.29 -10.57 3.72
N PRO A 102 -15.42 -9.58 3.96
CA PRO A 102 -14.12 -9.48 3.26
C PRO A 102 -13.29 -10.77 3.35
N TYR A 103 -13.33 -11.44 4.48
CA TYR A 103 -12.59 -12.67 4.80
C TYR A 103 -13.26 -13.96 4.32
N GLU A 104 -14.49 -13.90 3.81
CA GLU A 104 -15.22 -15.07 3.30
C GLU A 104 -14.95 -15.25 1.80
N TYR A 105 -14.76 -16.49 1.39
CA TYR A 105 -14.50 -16.86 0.00
C TYR A 105 -15.55 -17.79 -0.58
N ASN A 106 -16.40 -18.36 0.28
CA ASN A 106 -17.49 -19.24 -0.08
C ASN A 106 -18.77 -18.79 0.61
N VAL A 107 -19.90 -19.04 -0.02
CA VAL A 107 -21.21 -18.87 0.62
C VAL A 107 -21.60 -20.15 1.34
N THR A 108 -22.11 -20.03 2.57
CA THR A 108 -22.40 -21.17 3.44
C THR A 108 -23.88 -21.56 3.45
N GLY A 109 -24.71 -20.92 2.65
CA GLY A 109 -26.13 -21.28 2.53
C GLY A 109 -27.07 -20.10 2.44
N ASP A 110 -28.28 -20.29 2.93
CA ASP A 110 -29.37 -19.31 2.77
C ASP A 110 -29.22 -18.06 3.65
N THR A 111 -28.34 -18.08 4.64
CA THR A 111 -28.12 -16.96 5.57
C THR A 111 -27.48 -15.75 4.91
N ASP A 112 -26.74 -15.96 3.84
CA ASP A 112 -25.99 -14.91 3.13
C ASP A 112 -26.80 -14.28 1.99
N ILE A 113 -28.05 -14.74 1.77
CA ILE A 113 -28.94 -14.21 0.73
C ILE A 113 -29.58 -12.92 1.22
N ILE A 114 -29.29 -11.82 0.53
CA ILE A 114 -29.87 -10.49 0.83
C ILE A 114 -30.96 -10.06 -0.16
N ALA A 115 -30.99 -10.67 -1.35
CA ALA A 115 -32.03 -10.42 -2.35
C ALA A 115 -32.20 -11.63 -3.27
N SER A 116 -33.33 -11.74 -3.93
CA SER A 116 -33.60 -12.73 -4.96
C SER A 116 -34.50 -12.19 -6.06
N ALA A 117 -34.37 -12.75 -7.25
CA ALA A 117 -35.21 -12.42 -8.40
C ALA A 117 -35.47 -13.67 -9.24
N PRO A 118 -36.62 -13.77 -9.94
CA PRO A 118 -36.83 -14.83 -10.90
C PRO A 118 -35.72 -14.85 -11.97
N GLN A 119 -35.26 -16.03 -12.33
CA GLN A 119 -34.30 -16.19 -13.40
C GLN A 119 -35.00 -16.08 -14.76
N ASP A 120 -34.90 -14.92 -15.38
CA ASP A 120 -35.36 -14.73 -16.76
C ASP A 120 -34.19 -14.95 -17.73
N VAL A 121 -34.14 -16.15 -18.32
CA VAL A 121 -33.08 -16.54 -19.26
C VAL A 121 -33.09 -15.73 -20.56
N SER A 122 -34.16 -14.95 -20.82
CA SER A 122 -34.26 -14.04 -21.96
C SER A 122 -33.58 -12.68 -21.70
N GLN A 123 -33.32 -12.33 -20.45
CA GLN A 123 -32.68 -11.08 -20.08
C GLN A 123 -31.15 -11.24 -19.97
N ALA A 124 -30.46 -10.34 -20.66
CA ALA A 124 -28.99 -10.29 -20.61
C ALA A 124 -28.45 -9.55 -19.38
N THR A 125 -29.28 -8.77 -18.67
CA THR A 125 -28.85 -7.96 -17.52
C THR A 125 -29.69 -8.31 -16.31
N VAL A 126 -29.02 -8.57 -15.18
CA VAL A 126 -29.64 -8.76 -13.86
C VAL A 126 -29.18 -7.65 -12.96
N GLN A 127 -30.12 -7.05 -12.24
CA GLN A 127 -29.86 -5.94 -11.32
C GLN A 127 -30.55 -6.19 -10.00
N PHE A 128 -29.80 -5.97 -8.90
CA PHE A 128 -30.29 -5.93 -7.54
C PHE A 128 -30.02 -4.59 -6.91
N THR A 129 -30.92 -4.11 -6.05
CA THR A 129 -30.73 -2.90 -5.25
C THR A 129 -30.96 -3.21 -3.79
N PHE A 130 -30.09 -2.67 -2.92
CA PHE A 130 -30.18 -2.86 -1.47
C PHE A 130 -29.53 -1.67 -0.74
N PRO A 131 -29.89 -1.43 0.56
CA PRO A 131 -29.35 -0.31 1.30
C PRO A 131 -28.01 -0.65 1.95
N VAL A 132 -27.18 0.38 2.13
CA VAL A 132 -26.01 0.42 3.06
C VAL A 132 -26.30 1.47 4.12
N ASN A 133 -26.21 1.09 5.38
CA ASN A 133 -26.38 2.00 6.52
C ASN A 133 -25.01 2.52 6.99
N PHE A 134 -24.35 3.23 6.13
CA PHE A 134 -23.04 3.82 6.41
C PHE A 134 -23.04 4.61 7.73
N ARG A 135 -22.03 4.43 8.56
CA ARG A 135 -21.89 5.04 9.90
C ARG A 135 -22.85 4.57 10.98
N GLN A 136 -23.48 3.40 10.84
CA GLN A 136 -24.40 2.81 11.81
C GLN A 136 -24.00 1.41 12.26
N GLU A 137 -22.72 1.15 12.42
CA GLU A 137 -22.18 -0.19 12.77
C GLU A 137 -22.45 -1.28 11.71
N ASP A 138 -22.96 -0.90 10.55
CA ASP A 138 -23.21 -1.80 9.43
C ASP A 138 -21.90 -2.01 8.65
N THR A 139 -21.46 -3.24 8.52
CA THR A 139 -20.24 -3.62 7.79
C THR A 139 -20.47 -3.81 6.30
N ARG A 140 -21.69 -3.66 5.82
CA ARG A 140 -22.08 -3.91 4.41
C ARG A 140 -21.28 -3.08 3.38
N LEU A 141 -20.84 -1.89 3.73
CA LEU A 141 -19.95 -1.08 2.88
C LEU A 141 -18.63 -1.79 2.56
N TYR A 142 -18.24 -2.72 3.42
CA TYR A 142 -16.98 -3.47 3.33
C TYR A 142 -17.18 -4.89 2.82
N SER A 143 -18.43 -5.33 2.63
CA SER A 143 -18.80 -6.66 2.14
C SER A 143 -18.56 -6.82 0.63
N LYS A 144 -18.47 -8.06 0.21
CA LYS A 144 -18.49 -8.49 -1.20
C LYS A 144 -19.87 -9.02 -1.56
N PHE A 145 -20.26 -8.85 -2.80
CA PHE A 145 -21.55 -9.31 -3.31
C PHE A 145 -21.37 -10.17 -4.54
N ALA A 146 -22.14 -11.23 -4.64
CA ALA A 146 -22.09 -12.13 -5.79
C ALA A 146 -23.48 -12.69 -6.12
N ILE A 147 -23.75 -12.91 -7.39
CA ILE A 147 -24.94 -13.66 -7.82
C ILE A 147 -24.65 -15.15 -7.76
N GLY A 148 -25.62 -15.92 -7.29
CA GLY A 148 -25.60 -17.38 -7.30
C GLY A 148 -26.91 -18.00 -7.73
N ILE A 149 -26.88 -19.31 -7.95
CA ILE A 149 -28.02 -20.18 -8.26
C ILE A 149 -28.02 -21.39 -7.32
N ARG A 150 -29.17 -22.07 -7.25
CA ARG A 150 -29.25 -23.39 -6.62
C ARG A 150 -29.18 -24.45 -7.71
N SER A 151 -28.31 -25.42 -7.57
CA SER A 151 -28.17 -26.54 -8.50
C SER A 151 -27.72 -27.78 -7.77
N GLY A 152 -28.44 -28.90 -7.97
CA GLY A 152 -28.11 -30.19 -7.36
C GLY A 152 -28.19 -30.17 -5.82
N GLY A 153 -28.99 -29.29 -5.24
CA GLY A 153 -29.13 -29.13 -3.78
C GLY A 153 -28.03 -28.29 -3.13
N ALA A 154 -27.16 -27.66 -3.90
CA ALA A 154 -26.10 -26.77 -3.44
C ALA A 154 -26.26 -25.36 -4.03
N VAL A 155 -25.62 -24.37 -3.40
CA VAL A 155 -25.50 -23.02 -3.92
C VAL A 155 -24.20 -22.93 -4.71
N HIS A 156 -24.28 -22.32 -5.90
CA HIS A 156 -23.13 -22.05 -6.75
C HIS A 156 -23.09 -20.58 -7.13
N LEU A 157 -21.98 -19.91 -6.86
CA LEU A 157 -21.77 -18.55 -7.33
C LEU A 157 -21.60 -18.54 -8.85
N VAL A 158 -22.25 -17.61 -9.53
CA VAL A 158 -22.16 -17.41 -10.98
C VAL A 158 -21.40 -16.14 -11.35
N THR A 159 -21.15 -15.25 -10.40
CA THR A 159 -20.28 -14.09 -10.54
C THR A 159 -19.14 -14.13 -9.51
N GLU A 160 -18.01 -13.52 -9.84
CA GLU A 160 -16.99 -13.24 -8.84
C GLU A 160 -17.55 -12.30 -7.75
N PRO A 161 -17.18 -12.51 -6.48
CA PRO A 161 -17.55 -11.58 -5.41
C PRO A 161 -16.92 -10.20 -5.64
N MET A 162 -17.75 -9.16 -5.64
CA MET A 162 -17.34 -7.79 -5.94
C MET A 162 -17.70 -6.85 -4.81
N TYR A 163 -16.78 -5.98 -4.44
CA TYR A 163 -17.00 -4.88 -3.49
C TYR A 163 -17.70 -3.69 -4.19
N ILE A 164 -18.24 -2.78 -3.36
CA ILE A 164 -18.66 -1.45 -3.83
C ILE A 164 -17.41 -0.72 -4.35
N THR A 165 -17.45 -0.25 -5.59
CA THR A 165 -16.28 0.31 -6.30
C THR A 165 -16.18 1.82 -6.27
N ASN A 166 -17.21 2.53 -5.81
CA ASN A 166 -17.30 3.99 -5.75
C ASN A 166 -17.76 4.50 -4.37
N PRO A 167 -17.07 4.12 -3.27
CA PRO A 167 -17.48 4.52 -1.92
C PRO A 167 -17.47 6.03 -1.70
N GLU A 168 -16.73 6.80 -2.50
CA GLU A 168 -16.70 8.27 -2.48
C GLU A 168 -18.06 8.93 -2.73
N ALA A 169 -19.01 8.21 -3.31
CA ALA A 169 -20.38 8.69 -3.48
C ALA A 169 -21.12 8.94 -2.14
N LEU A 170 -20.67 8.30 -1.05
CA LEU A 170 -21.18 8.47 0.31
C LEU A 170 -20.51 9.61 1.08
N ALA A 171 -19.42 10.15 0.58
CA ALA A 171 -18.66 11.20 1.26
C ALA A 171 -19.47 12.49 1.41
N TRP A 172 -19.16 13.24 2.47
CA TRP A 172 -19.87 14.51 2.76
C TRP A 172 -19.41 15.66 1.86
N ASN A 173 -18.19 15.57 1.35
CA ASN A 173 -17.64 16.52 0.40
C ASN A 173 -17.84 16.05 -1.04
N THR A 174 -17.84 16.98 -1.96
CA THR A 174 -17.96 16.68 -3.39
C THR A 174 -16.58 16.36 -3.95
N LEU A 175 -16.50 15.29 -4.74
CA LEU A 175 -15.29 14.96 -5.49
C LEU A 175 -14.94 16.13 -6.43
N MET A 176 -13.79 16.71 -6.20
CA MET A 176 -13.21 17.72 -7.08
C MET A 176 -12.23 17.03 -8.03
N ARG A 177 -12.62 16.89 -9.29
CA ARG A 177 -11.74 16.36 -10.34
C ARG A 177 -10.79 17.45 -10.80
N TYR A 178 -9.58 17.42 -10.26
CA TYR A 178 -8.51 18.24 -10.80
C TYR A 178 -7.74 17.44 -11.86
N PRO A 179 -7.27 18.11 -12.94
CA PRO A 179 -6.29 17.48 -13.80
C PRO A 179 -5.06 17.13 -12.97
N ARG A 180 -4.37 16.06 -13.34
CA ARG A 180 -3.10 15.71 -12.71
C ARG A 180 -2.13 16.88 -12.91
N THR A 181 -1.79 17.52 -11.84
CA THR A 181 -0.72 18.52 -11.79
C THR A 181 0.25 18.10 -10.72
N LYS A 182 1.54 18.27 -10.97
CA LYS A 182 2.53 18.14 -9.91
C LYS A 182 2.19 19.19 -8.85
N LYS A 183 1.97 18.73 -7.60
CA LYS A 183 1.58 19.62 -6.52
C LYS A 183 2.79 20.16 -5.79
N SER A 184 3.77 19.31 -5.49
CA SER A 184 4.96 19.68 -4.74
C SER A 184 6.10 18.69 -4.94
N THR A 185 7.33 19.17 -4.82
CA THR A 185 8.54 18.38 -4.66
C THR A 185 9.06 18.43 -3.23
N GLN A 186 8.36 19.15 -2.37
CA GLN A 186 8.65 19.33 -0.97
C GLN A 186 7.38 19.00 -0.17
N GLY A 187 7.23 17.75 0.19
CA GLY A 187 6.17 17.29 1.09
C GLY A 187 6.71 17.04 2.49
N GLU A 188 5.84 17.13 3.49
CA GLU A 188 6.14 16.69 4.84
C GLU A 188 5.47 15.37 5.10
N GLU A 189 6.24 14.33 5.46
CA GLU A 189 5.70 13.11 6.02
C GLU A 189 5.39 13.34 7.50
N PHE A 190 4.09 13.38 7.82
CA PHE A 190 3.69 13.23 9.20
C PHE A 190 3.55 11.76 9.52
N ASN A 191 4.58 11.29 10.18
CA ASN A 191 4.66 9.93 10.64
C ASN A 191 3.47 9.53 11.49
N ASN A 192 2.88 8.43 11.07
CA ASN A 192 2.28 7.46 11.95
C ASN A 192 1.01 7.89 12.62
N VAL A 193 -0.07 7.72 11.93
CA VAL A 193 -1.31 7.44 12.63
C VAL A 193 -1.15 6.03 13.20
N PHE A 194 -0.69 5.96 14.46
CA PHE A 194 -0.82 4.74 15.22
C PHE A 194 -2.30 4.51 15.44
N MET A 195 -2.76 3.32 15.12
CA MET A 195 -4.14 2.93 15.31
C MET A 195 -4.40 2.53 16.76
N ASP A 196 -3.84 3.27 17.73
CA ASP A 196 -4.00 3.02 19.17
C ASP A 196 -4.88 4.07 19.87
N GLY A 197 -5.50 4.97 19.08
CA GLY A 197 -6.41 5.98 19.59
C GLY A 197 -5.75 7.27 20.07
N THR A 198 -4.42 7.40 19.98
CA THR A 198 -3.73 8.67 20.28
C THR A 198 -3.27 9.36 19.02
N TYR A 199 -3.95 10.33 18.37
CA TYR A 199 -3.65 11.04 17.47
C TYR A 199 -3.77 12.08 16.79
N GLY A 200 -3.59 12.65 16.22
CA GLY A 200 -3.94 13.54 15.29
C GLY A 200 -3.04 14.53 14.74
N PRO A 201 -2.58 14.62 13.58
CA PRO A 201 -1.97 15.83 13.14
C PRO A 201 -2.91 16.76 12.47
N GLU A 202 -2.64 17.95 12.70
CA GLU A 202 -3.08 19.09 12.05
C GLU A 202 -2.14 19.33 10.94
N LEU A 203 -2.46 19.46 9.70
CA LEU A 203 -1.75 20.29 8.79
C LEU A 203 -2.02 19.90 7.37
N GLY A 204 -2.08 20.81 6.45
CA GLY A 204 -2.24 20.68 5.01
C GLY A 204 -1.02 19.99 4.38
N TRP A 205 -1.20 19.34 3.22
CA TRP A 205 -0.14 18.65 2.45
C TRP A 205 0.52 17.46 3.15
N VAL A 206 -0.20 16.78 4.01
CA VAL A 206 0.34 15.73 4.84
C VAL A 206 -0.05 14.38 4.31
N PHE A 207 0.94 13.52 4.17
CA PHE A 207 0.76 12.11 3.96
C PHE A 207 0.63 11.41 5.30
N LYS A 208 -0.25 10.43 5.37
CA LYS A 208 -0.40 9.61 6.56
C LYS A 208 -0.09 8.18 6.22
N THR A 209 1.04 7.72 6.68
CA THR A 209 1.37 6.31 6.68
C THR A 209 0.66 5.64 7.84
N LEU A 210 -0.23 4.72 7.53
CA LEU A 210 -0.99 3.96 8.50
C LEU A 210 -0.22 2.70 8.83
N GLN A 211 0.10 2.52 10.10
CA GLN A 211 0.90 1.40 10.57
C GLN A 211 0.30 0.84 11.85
N VAL A 212 0.45 -0.46 12.08
CA VAL A 212 0.04 -1.10 13.32
C VAL A 212 1.27 -1.46 14.14
N LEU A 213 1.37 -0.88 15.34
CA LEU A 213 2.31 -1.34 16.35
C LEU A 213 1.62 -2.40 17.21
N ASN A 214 2.31 -3.51 17.44
CA ASN A 214 1.83 -4.51 18.39
C ASN A 214 2.14 -4.06 19.82
N THR A 215 1.30 -3.19 20.36
CA THR A 215 1.41 -2.67 21.72
C THR A 215 0.57 -3.46 22.73
N GLY A 216 -0.14 -4.49 22.27
CA GLY A 216 -1.11 -5.25 23.10
C GLY A 216 -2.52 -4.65 23.13
N ASP A 217 -2.64 -3.34 22.90
CA ASP A 217 -3.94 -2.66 22.91
C ASP A 217 -4.60 -2.61 21.52
N CYS A 218 -3.84 -3.00 20.49
CA CYS A 218 -4.29 -3.00 19.09
C CYS A 218 -4.50 -4.41 18.54
N GLU A 219 -4.86 -5.38 19.39
CA GLU A 219 -4.98 -6.78 18.98
C GLU A 219 -6.00 -7.00 17.86
N ALA A 220 -7.15 -6.32 17.92
CA ALA A 220 -8.17 -6.40 16.87
C ALA A 220 -7.69 -5.86 15.52
N LEU A 221 -6.73 -4.90 15.50
CA LEU A 221 -6.18 -4.29 14.30
C LEU A 221 -4.97 -5.04 13.76
N THR A 222 -4.34 -5.91 14.59
CA THR A 222 -3.15 -6.66 14.22
C THR A 222 -3.54 -8.04 13.69
N HIS A 223 -3.13 -8.33 12.47
CA HIS A 223 -3.40 -9.65 11.85
C HIS A 223 -2.98 -10.80 12.78
N PRO A 224 -3.78 -11.87 12.94
CA PRO A 224 -3.46 -12.99 13.82
C PRO A 224 -2.07 -13.58 13.60
N MET A 225 -1.65 -13.72 12.32
CA MET A 225 -0.32 -14.18 11.94
C MET A 225 0.81 -13.17 12.23
N SER A 226 0.50 -12.00 12.75
CA SER A 226 1.48 -10.99 13.17
C SER A 226 1.62 -10.91 14.70
N ARG A 227 0.74 -11.55 15.45
CA ARG A 227 0.73 -11.52 16.92
C ARG A 227 1.91 -12.27 17.53
N ALA A 228 2.15 -12.09 18.81
CA ALA A 228 3.35 -12.52 19.49
C ALA A 228 3.61 -14.05 19.43
N ASP A 229 2.57 -14.85 19.50
CA ASP A 229 2.61 -16.32 19.41
C ASP A 229 3.00 -16.78 17.98
N ALA A 230 2.37 -16.21 16.96
CA ALA A 230 2.72 -16.49 15.57
C ALA A 230 4.15 -16.07 15.24
N ARG A 231 4.60 -14.90 15.75
CA ARG A 231 6.00 -14.47 15.61
C ARG A 231 6.97 -15.41 16.30
N ALA A 232 6.62 -15.93 17.47
CA ALA A 232 7.46 -16.88 18.19
C ALA A 232 7.57 -18.24 17.46
N ALA A 233 6.54 -18.61 16.71
CA ALA A 233 6.51 -19.84 15.92
C ALA A 233 7.18 -19.68 14.54
N ASP A 234 7.40 -18.45 14.05
CA ASP A 234 8.05 -18.22 12.76
C ASP A 234 9.55 -18.54 12.84
N ALA A 235 9.94 -19.69 12.28
CA ALA A 235 11.35 -20.13 12.26
C ALA A 235 12.25 -19.24 11.37
N ARG A 236 11.68 -18.49 10.45
CA ARG A 236 12.37 -17.56 9.53
C ARG A 236 12.32 -16.13 10.03
N ARG A 237 12.69 -15.91 11.26
CA ARG A 237 12.51 -14.65 12.00
C ARG A 237 13.05 -13.45 11.27
N ILE A 238 12.17 -12.46 11.08
CA ILE A 238 12.56 -11.10 10.77
C ILE A 238 13.06 -10.45 12.06
N LYS A 239 14.22 -9.82 12.00
CA LYS A 239 14.76 -9.12 13.18
C LYS A 239 13.92 -7.87 13.45
N ASN A 240 13.40 -7.79 14.68
CA ASN A 240 12.70 -6.62 15.20
C ASN A 240 11.67 -6.03 14.24
N PRO A 241 10.65 -6.79 13.82
CA PRO A 241 9.57 -6.19 13.06
C PRO A 241 8.91 -5.12 13.93
N MET A 242 8.84 -3.89 13.42
CA MET A 242 8.25 -2.76 14.15
C MET A 242 6.76 -2.62 13.85
N TYR A 243 6.38 -2.87 12.61
CA TYR A 243 5.03 -2.70 12.13
C TYR A 243 4.46 -4.03 11.66
N TYR A 244 3.15 -4.17 11.80
CA TYR A 244 2.46 -5.43 11.63
C TYR A 244 1.33 -5.27 10.62
N MET A 245 1.01 -6.36 9.91
CA MET A 245 -0.07 -6.36 8.94
C MET A 245 -1.41 -6.06 9.62
N PHE A 246 -2.23 -5.24 8.95
CA PHE A 246 -3.60 -4.95 9.37
C PHE A 246 -4.48 -6.19 9.35
N ASN A 247 -5.42 -6.24 10.26
CA ASN A 247 -6.37 -7.33 10.40
C ASN A 247 -7.72 -6.98 9.77
N ALA A 248 -8.16 -7.82 8.84
CA ALA A 248 -9.53 -7.84 8.33
C ALA A 248 -10.04 -9.29 8.20
N SER A 249 -9.60 -10.20 9.10
CA SER A 249 -9.84 -11.63 9.02
C SER A 249 -11.10 -12.10 9.77
N ASP A 250 -11.78 -11.20 10.45
CA ASP A 250 -13.02 -11.46 11.18
C ASP A 250 -13.91 -10.21 11.28
N GLU A 251 -15.14 -10.35 11.74
CA GLU A 251 -16.12 -9.27 11.81
C GLU A 251 -15.68 -8.14 12.74
N GLU A 252 -15.12 -8.47 13.90
CA GLU A 252 -14.67 -7.48 14.87
C GLU A 252 -13.52 -6.64 14.31
N SER A 253 -12.57 -7.28 13.65
CA SER A 253 -11.44 -6.59 13.04
C SER A 253 -11.86 -5.68 11.88
N VAL A 254 -12.74 -6.13 10.99
CA VAL A 254 -13.28 -5.31 9.90
C VAL A 254 -14.01 -4.09 10.47
N ARG A 255 -14.88 -4.27 11.45
CA ARG A 255 -15.64 -3.20 12.11
C ARG A 255 -14.69 -2.19 12.78
N THR A 256 -13.71 -2.69 13.53
CA THR A 256 -12.74 -1.86 14.24
C THR A 256 -11.85 -1.10 13.29
N LEU A 257 -11.34 -1.77 12.24
CA LEU A 257 -10.48 -1.16 11.22
C LEU A 257 -11.23 -0.04 10.48
N ALA A 258 -12.45 -0.32 10.03
CA ALA A 258 -13.29 0.66 9.35
C ALA A 258 -13.61 1.87 10.22
N ALA A 259 -14.05 1.66 11.47
CA ALA A 259 -14.39 2.74 12.38
C ALA A 259 -13.19 3.65 12.70
N ASN A 260 -12.00 3.07 12.88
CA ASN A 260 -10.78 3.84 13.07
C ASN A 260 -10.46 4.69 11.84
N MET A 261 -10.56 4.14 10.63
CA MET A 261 -10.30 4.88 9.40
C MET A 261 -11.29 6.03 9.20
N GLU A 262 -12.57 5.78 9.36
CA GLU A 262 -13.60 6.82 9.28
C GLU A 262 -13.33 7.95 10.28
N TYR A 263 -12.98 7.59 11.53
CA TYR A 263 -12.67 8.57 12.57
C TYR A 263 -11.46 9.43 12.21
N TYR A 264 -10.35 8.80 11.80
CA TYR A 264 -9.12 9.54 11.46
C TYR A 264 -9.32 10.45 10.25
N VAL A 265 -9.98 9.97 9.22
CA VAL A 265 -10.23 10.77 8.00
C VAL A 265 -11.17 11.93 8.31
N ALA A 266 -12.25 11.70 9.07
CA ALA A 266 -13.19 12.75 9.45
C ALA A 266 -12.56 13.85 10.31
N ASN A 267 -11.57 13.51 11.14
CA ASN A 267 -10.90 14.44 12.05
C ASN A 267 -9.57 15.01 11.50
N SER A 268 -9.14 14.55 10.32
CA SER A 268 -7.92 15.04 9.71
C SER A 268 -8.18 16.26 8.85
N LYS A 269 -7.77 17.42 9.34
CA LYS A 269 -7.83 18.63 8.52
C LYS A 269 -6.77 18.57 7.43
N GLY A 270 -7.22 18.51 6.18
CA GLY A 270 -6.34 18.59 5.02
C GLY A 270 -5.57 17.31 4.66
N GLY A 271 -5.79 16.20 5.35
CA GLY A 271 -5.19 14.91 4.95
C GLY A 271 -5.86 14.36 3.70
N GLU A 272 -5.23 14.55 2.54
CA GLU A 272 -5.73 14.00 1.27
C GLU A 272 -5.08 12.65 0.94
N ASN A 273 -3.85 12.42 1.37
CA ASN A 273 -3.06 11.25 0.99
C ASN A 273 -2.93 10.28 2.17
N TRP A 274 -3.28 9.02 1.94
CA TRP A 274 -3.31 7.96 2.95
C TRP A 274 -2.52 6.77 2.46
N ILE A 275 -1.44 6.44 3.15
CA ILE A 275 -0.56 5.33 2.82
C ILE A 275 -0.88 4.17 3.74
N ILE A 276 -1.22 3.00 3.19
CA ILE A 276 -1.62 1.83 3.97
C ILE A 276 -0.45 0.87 4.13
N GLY A 277 0.08 0.82 5.33
CA GLY A 277 1.29 0.09 5.66
C GLY A 277 2.56 0.79 5.19
N ASN A 278 3.71 0.31 5.64
CA ASN A 278 5.02 0.80 5.22
C ASN A 278 5.77 -0.31 4.50
N GLU A 279 6.33 -0.01 3.31
CA GLU A 279 7.15 -0.95 2.52
C GLU A 279 6.57 -2.37 2.51
N VAL A 280 5.31 -2.48 2.07
CA VAL A 280 4.50 -3.70 2.24
C VAL A 280 5.00 -4.91 1.41
N ASN A 281 5.94 -4.72 0.51
CA ASN A 281 6.65 -5.80 -0.16
C ASN A 281 7.79 -6.39 0.71
N THR A 282 7.95 -5.93 1.96
CA THR A 282 8.87 -6.51 2.94
C THR A 282 8.19 -6.81 4.26
N ARG A 283 8.46 -7.99 4.81
CA ARG A 283 7.97 -8.41 6.13
C ARG A 283 8.66 -7.68 7.29
N THR A 284 9.66 -6.87 7.04
CA THR A 284 10.30 -6.05 8.08
C THR A 284 9.38 -4.96 8.59
N TRP A 285 8.67 -4.30 7.67
CA TRP A 285 7.86 -3.13 7.97
C TRP A 285 6.36 -3.36 7.88
N ASN A 286 5.95 -4.55 7.43
CA ASN A 286 4.55 -4.99 7.39
C ASN A 286 4.52 -6.50 7.73
N TYR A 287 4.83 -6.82 8.99
CA TYR A 287 5.10 -8.18 9.43
C TYR A 287 3.84 -9.05 9.49
N MET A 288 3.96 -10.20 8.90
CA MET A 288 3.11 -11.37 9.07
C MET A 288 4.01 -12.60 9.13
N ALA A 289 3.75 -13.57 10.02
CA ALA A 289 4.52 -14.81 10.09
C ALA A 289 4.52 -15.50 8.72
N TRP A 290 5.59 -16.23 8.42
CA TRP A 290 5.78 -16.79 7.10
C TRP A 290 4.60 -17.66 6.65
N THR A 291 4.09 -17.30 5.51
CA THR A 291 3.23 -18.06 4.61
C THR A 291 3.76 -17.83 3.20
N ASP A 292 3.08 -18.33 2.16
CA ASP A 292 3.44 -17.94 0.80
C ASP A 292 3.06 -16.48 0.52
N TRP A 293 3.73 -15.88 -0.47
CA TRP A 293 3.50 -14.49 -0.82
C TRP A 293 2.09 -14.22 -1.39
N ASP A 294 1.45 -15.21 -2.01
CA ASP A 294 0.08 -15.05 -2.53
C ASP A 294 -0.91 -14.89 -1.39
N THR A 295 -0.78 -15.69 -0.34
CA THR A 295 -1.57 -15.54 0.89
C THR A 295 -1.29 -14.20 1.57
N TYR A 296 -0.01 -13.81 1.69
CA TYR A 296 0.37 -12.54 2.28
C TYR A 296 -0.27 -11.35 1.55
N ILE A 297 -0.18 -11.31 0.22
CA ILE A 297 -0.74 -10.21 -0.58
C ILE A 297 -2.27 -10.21 -0.51
N LYS A 298 -2.89 -11.39 -0.45
CA LYS A 298 -4.33 -11.53 -0.33
C LYS A 298 -4.85 -10.94 0.98
N GLU A 299 -4.20 -11.24 2.11
CA GLU A 299 -4.57 -10.68 3.41
C GLU A 299 -4.35 -9.15 3.44
N TYR A 300 -3.25 -8.67 2.86
CA TYR A 300 -3.01 -7.24 2.71
C TYR A 300 -4.06 -6.57 1.82
N ALA A 301 -4.37 -7.12 0.65
CA ALA A 301 -5.36 -6.55 -0.27
C ALA A 301 -6.76 -6.49 0.33
N GLN A 302 -7.12 -7.46 1.15
CA GLN A 302 -8.38 -7.50 1.90
C GLN A 302 -8.47 -6.36 2.91
N ALA A 303 -7.44 -6.19 3.75
CA ALA A 303 -7.39 -5.08 4.70
C ALA A 303 -7.33 -3.71 3.98
N PHE A 304 -6.53 -3.62 2.91
CA PHE A 304 -6.46 -2.42 2.07
C PHE A 304 -7.84 -2.03 1.53
N ARG A 305 -8.64 -2.99 1.07
CA ARG A 305 -9.98 -2.73 0.53
C ARG A 305 -10.93 -2.17 1.58
N VAL A 306 -10.93 -2.73 2.78
CA VAL A 306 -11.73 -2.21 3.90
C VAL A 306 -11.34 -0.76 4.21
N MET A 307 -10.04 -0.51 4.35
CA MET A 307 -9.52 0.82 4.64
C MET A 307 -9.79 1.82 3.51
N TYR A 308 -9.61 1.40 2.26
CA TYR A 308 -9.94 2.21 1.08
C TYR A 308 -11.41 2.66 1.10
N ASN A 309 -12.34 1.73 1.30
CA ASN A 309 -13.76 2.04 1.32
C ASN A 309 -14.12 2.98 2.48
N ALA A 310 -13.51 2.80 3.66
CA ALA A 310 -13.70 3.67 4.81
C ALA A 310 -13.17 5.10 4.56
N ILE A 311 -11.96 5.21 4.01
CA ILE A 311 -11.33 6.49 3.70
C ILE A 311 -12.15 7.25 2.65
N MET A 312 -12.43 6.61 1.53
CA MET A 312 -13.08 7.24 0.39
C MET A 312 -14.54 7.62 0.68
N SER A 313 -15.27 6.78 1.45
CA SER A 313 -16.65 7.10 1.88
C SER A 313 -16.71 8.26 2.86
N THR A 314 -15.60 8.62 3.49
CA THR A 314 -15.52 9.75 4.41
C THR A 314 -15.01 11.02 3.72
N ASN A 315 -14.04 10.89 2.80
CA ASN A 315 -13.48 12.02 2.05
C ASN A 315 -13.31 11.66 0.57
N ALA A 316 -14.17 12.19 -0.29
CA ALA A 316 -14.13 11.93 -1.74
C ALA A 316 -12.86 12.44 -2.44
N ASN A 317 -12.11 13.33 -1.82
CA ASN A 317 -10.86 13.87 -2.35
C ASN A 317 -9.62 13.14 -1.81
N ALA A 318 -9.82 12.11 -0.98
CA ALA A 318 -8.71 11.30 -0.49
C ALA A 318 -8.05 10.50 -1.63
N ARG A 319 -6.79 10.20 -1.43
CA ARG A 319 -6.01 9.29 -2.26
C ARG A 319 -5.39 8.23 -1.37
N VAL A 320 -5.45 6.98 -1.81
CA VAL A 320 -5.01 5.85 -0.99
C VAL A 320 -3.91 5.11 -1.73
N TYR A 321 -2.81 4.84 -1.04
CA TYR A 321 -1.58 4.35 -1.64
C TYR A 321 -1.10 3.03 -1.04
N VAL A 322 -0.49 2.22 -1.91
CA VAL A 322 0.35 1.08 -1.55
C VAL A 322 1.78 1.58 -1.43
N CYS A 323 2.48 1.26 -0.34
CA CYS A 323 3.84 1.70 -0.10
C CYS A 323 4.85 0.59 -0.41
N LEU A 324 5.89 0.91 -1.17
CA LEU A 324 6.95 -0.02 -1.55
C LEU A 324 8.34 0.49 -1.18
N ASP A 325 9.23 -0.44 -0.83
CA ASP A 325 10.67 -0.19 -0.74
C ASP A 325 11.32 -0.09 -2.14
N GLN A 326 12.63 0.12 -2.16
CA GLN A 326 13.38 0.26 -3.43
C GLN A 326 13.56 -1.04 -4.24
N ILE A 327 13.33 -2.22 -3.65
CA ILE A 327 13.51 -3.52 -4.34
C ILE A 327 12.39 -3.67 -5.37
N TRP A 328 12.79 -3.87 -6.66
CA TRP A 328 11.83 -3.81 -7.73
C TRP A 328 11.72 -5.08 -8.57
N ASP A 329 12.80 -5.50 -9.23
CA ASP A 329 12.81 -6.67 -10.14
C ASP A 329 14.15 -7.41 -10.01
N LYS A 330 14.42 -7.95 -8.83
CA LYS A 330 15.60 -8.78 -8.55
C LYS A 330 15.42 -10.23 -8.97
N ASN A 331 14.21 -10.63 -9.33
CA ASN A 331 13.82 -11.99 -9.64
C ASN A 331 14.09 -12.95 -8.47
N LEU A 332 13.68 -12.54 -7.26
CA LEU A 332 13.84 -13.34 -6.05
C LEU A 332 13.08 -14.65 -6.14
N THR A 333 13.75 -15.75 -5.83
CA THR A 333 13.20 -17.11 -5.87
C THR A 333 13.28 -17.77 -4.50
N PRO A 334 12.53 -18.85 -4.25
CA PRO A 334 12.58 -19.57 -2.97
C PRO A 334 13.99 -20.05 -2.54
N SER A 335 14.94 -20.12 -3.47
CA SER A 335 16.35 -20.46 -3.16
C SER A 335 17.16 -19.27 -2.65
N ASP A 336 16.64 -18.05 -2.80
CA ASP A 336 17.34 -16.85 -2.37
C ASP A 336 17.12 -16.59 -0.87
N LYS A 337 18.19 -16.23 -0.14
CA LYS A 337 18.11 -15.95 1.29
C LYS A 337 17.14 -14.81 1.64
N GLU A 338 16.90 -13.91 0.70
CA GLU A 338 16.03 -12.74 0.88
C GLU A 338 14.57 -13.04 0.58
N TYR A 339 14.25 -14.13 -0.12
CA TYR A 339 12.92 -14.42 -0.66
C TYR A 339 11.80 -14.40 0.38
N TYR A 340 12.02 -14.92 1.57
CA TYR A 340 10.99 -14.94 2.62
C TYR A 340 10.87 -13.60 3.36
N GLN A 341 11.80 -12.67 3.16
CA GLN A 341 11.79 -11.34 3.76
C GLN A 341 11.27 -10.29 2.79
N TYR A 342 11.67 -10.39 1.52
CA TYR A 342 11.35 -9.43 0.47
C TYR A 342 10.65 -10.12 -0.68
N MET A 343 9.72 -9.40 -1.28
CA MET A 343 9.18 -9.68 -2.60
C MET A 343 9.55 -8.53 -3.53
N ASP A 344 9.81 -8.85 -4.79
CA ASP A 344 9.99 -7.81 -5.80
C ASP A 344 8.76 -6.92 -5.89
N GLY A 345 8.95 -5.60 -5.83
CA GLY A 345 7.85 -4.63 -5.82
C GLY A 345 6.96 -4.72 -7.05
N LYS A 346 7.56 -5.02 -8.20
CA LYS A 346 6.84 -5.26 -9.45
C LYS A 346 5.88 -6.44 -9.34
N ASP A 347 6.36 -7.59 -8.88
CA ASP A 347 5.53 -8.79 -8.70
C ASP A 347 4.44 -8.56 -7.65
N PHE A 348 4.77 -7.83 -6.57
CA PHE A 348 3.80 -7.44 -5.56
C PHE A 348 2.67 -6.64 -6.17
N LEU A 349 2.99 -5.58 -6.94
CA LEU A 349 1.97 -4.74 -7.57
C LEU A 349 1.14 -5.50 -8.60
N GLU A 350 1.73 -6.39 -9.39
CA GLU A 350 1.00 -7.20 -10.36
C GLU A 350 -0.05 -8.07 -9.65
N LYS A 351 0.33 -8.77 -8.59
CA LYS A 351 -0.56 -9.65 -7.83
C LYS A 351 -1.62 -8.84 -7.05
N PHE A 352 -1.20 -7.77 -6.38
CA PHE A 352 -2.11 -6.87 -5.68
C PHE A 352 -3.16 -6.28 -6.63
N ASN A 353 -2.74 -5.73 -7.77
CA ASN A 353 -3.62 -5.17 -8.77
C ASN A 353 -4.62 -6.20 -9.32
N ALA A 354 -4.17 -7.43 -9.56
CA ALA A 354 -5.04 -8.51 -10.00
C ALA A 354 -6.13 -8.83 -8.97
N LEU A 355 -5.78 -8.92 -7.68
CA LEU A 355 -6.74 -9.13 -6.58
C LEU A 355 -7.73 -7.97 -6.44
N ILE A 356 -7.25 -6.73 -6.54
CA ILE A 356 -8.11 -5.55 -6.48
C ILE A 356 -9.09 -5.55 -7.67
N LYS A 357 -8.62 -5.83 -8.88
CA LYS A 357 -9.48 -5.87 -10.08
C LYS A 357 -10.50 -7.00 -10.04
N GLN A 358 -10.13 -8.15 -9.51
CA GLN A 358 -11.06 -9.26 -9.30
C GLN A 358 -12.23 -8.86 -8.39
N GLY A 359 -11.96 -8.13 -7.30
CA GLY A 359 -12.97 -7.61 -6.38
C GLY A 359 -13.65 -6.31 -6.84
N GLY A 360 -13.41 -5.86 -8.09
CA GLY A 360 -13.85 -4.57 -8.63
C GLY A 360 -12.77 -3.50 -8.51
N ASP A 361 -12.29 -2.98 -9.64
CA ASP A 361 -11.18 -2.03 -9.68
C ASP A 361 -11.52 -0.70 -8.97
N ILE A 362 -10.52 -0.14 -8.31
CA ILE A 362 -10.57 1.13 -7.60
C ILE A 362 -9.33 1.96 -7.91
N ASN A 363 -9.38 3.25 -7.65
CA ASN A 363 -8.29 4.18 -7.96
C ASN A 363 -7.30 4.29 -6.78
N TRP A 364 -6.41 3.29 -6.63
CA TRP A 364 -5.28 3.32 -5.69
C TRP A 364 -4.03 3.93 -6.33
N GLY A 365 -3.09 4.39 -5.52
CA GLY A 365 -1.81 4.95 -5.95
C GLY A 365 -0.61 4.17 -5.40
N VAL A 366 0.60 4.58 -5.79
CA VAL A 366 1.87 4.04 -5.31
C VAL A 366 2.62 5.11 -4.51
N ALA A 367 3.07 4.73 -3.32
CA ALA A 367 4.01 5.49 -2.50
C ALA A 367 5.35 4.73 -2.52
N GLN A 368 6.35 5.28 -3.18
CA GLN A 368 7.65 4.65 -3.40
C GLN A 368 8.73 5.26 -2.52
N HIS A 369 9.66 4.43 -2.01
CA HIS A 369 10.84 4.85 -1.27
C HIS A 369 12.11 4.69 -2.12
N PRO A 370 12.47 5.67 -2.96
CA PRO A 370 13.54 5.54 -3.94
C PRO A 370 14.90 6.01 -3.40
N TYR A 371 15.35 5.45 -2.31
CA TYR A 371 16.66 5.76 -1.74
C TYR A 371 17.81 5.55 -2.73
N THR A 372 19.00 6.07 -2.40
CA THR A 372 20.21 5.72 -3.14
C THR A 372 20.55 4.22 -2.98
N ASN A 373 21.24 3.65 -3.93
CA ASN A 373 21.71 2.26 -3.83
C ASN A 373 23.24 2.18 -3.84
N PRO A 374 23.91 1.86 -2.69
CA PRO A 374 23.30 1.57 -1.37
C PRO A 374 22.85 2.84 -0.63
N MET A 375 21.89 2.71 0.26
CA MET A 375 21.24 3.82 0.97
C MET A 375 22.21 4.81 1.61
N GLY A 376 23.30 4.36 2.22
CA GLY A 376 24.30 5.22 2.87
C GLY A 376 25.28 5.92 1.93
N TYR A 377 25.11 5.85 0.59
CA TYR A 377 26.05 6.40 -0.36
C TYR A 377 25.39 7.45 -1.27
N ALA A 378 25.57 8.72 -0.93
CA ALA A 378 24.95 9.83 -1.62
C ALA A 378 25.57 10.13 -3.00
N LYS A 379 26.87 9.87 -3.22
CA LYS A 379 27.59 10.13 -4.47
C LYS A 379 27.29 9.07 -5.55
N PHE A 380 26.02 8.88 -5.86
CA PHE A 380 25.56 7.83 -6.79
C PHE A 380 26.06 8.00 -8.23
N TRP A 381 26.45 9.19 -8.65
CA TRP A 381 27.03 9.46 -9.97
C TRP A 381 28.50 9.02 -10.10
N ASP A 382 29.16 8.67 -9.01
CA ASP A 382 30.53 8.15 -9.01
C ASP A 382 30.68 7.05 -7.93
N MET A 383 30.49 5.83 -8.36
CA MET A 383 30.59 4.64 -7.50
C MET A 383 32.01 4.07 -7.37
N SER A 384 33.01 4.70 -8.00
CA SER A 384 34.39 4.17 -8.06
C SER A 384 35.08 4.06 -6.70
N GLY A 385 34.67 4.89 -5.74
CA GLY A 385 35.18 4.86 -4.36
C GLY A 385 34.54 3.81 -3.47
N LEU A 386 33.52 3.10 -3.94
CA LEU A 386 32.75 2.15 -3.13
C LEU A 386 33.11 0.72 -3.45
N LYS A 387 33.42 -0.08 -2.40
CA LYS A 387 33.56 -1.53 -2.56
C LYS A 387 32.24 -2.11 -3.11
N LYS A 388 32.30 -2.82 -4.22
CA LYS A 388 31.14 -3.31 -4.98
C LYS A 388 30.30 -2.22 -5.67
N GLY A 389 30.85 -1.03 -5.91
CA GLY A 389 30.14 0.06 -6.58
C GLY A 389 29.57 -0.36 -7.94
N ASP A 390 30.33 -1.14 -8.73
CA ASP A 390 29.87 -1.66 -10.02
C ASP A 390 28.60 -2.53 -9.90
N ILE A 391 28.46 -3.30 -8.79
CA ILE A 391 27.30 -4.16 -8.55
C ILE A 391 26.08 -3.27 -8.26
N TYR A 392 26.21 -2.27 -7.40
CA TYR A 392 25.12 -1.36 -7.08
C TYR A 392 24.68 -0.55 -8.28
N ALA A 393 25.62 0.00 -9.05
CA ALA A 393 25.33 0.70 -10.28
C ALA A 393 24.60 -0.20 -11.31
N ALA A 394 25.04 -1.46 -11.45
CA ALA A 394 24.38 -2.43 -12.32
C ALA A 394 22.94 -2.76 -11.88
N GLN A 395 22.67 -2.82 -10.58
CA GLN A 395 21.33 -3.03 -10.06
C GLN A 395 20.38 -1.88 -10.42
N VAL A 396 20.85 -0.63 -10.33
CA VAL A 396 20.06 0.54 -10.75
C VAL A 396 19.85 0.52 -12.26
N ALA A 397 20.91 0.33 -13.03
CA ALA A 397 20.85 0.34 -14.50
C ALA A 397 19.97 -0.79 -15.08
N SER A 398 19.87 -1.92 -14.39
CA SER A 398 19.01 -3.04 -14.80
C SER A 398 17.58 -2.96 -14.28
N GLY A 399 17.23 -1.95 -13.46
CA GLY A 399 15.91 -1.83 -12.86
C GLY A 399 15.64 -2.85 -11.74
N GLN A 400 16.67 -3.47 -11.16
CA GLN A 400 16.49 -4.36 -10.00
C GLN A 400 16.05 -3.60 -8.74
N VAL A 401 16.39 -2.33 -8.68
CA VAL A 401 15.96 -1.39 -7.64
C VAL A 401 15.45 -0.10 -8.29
N VAL A 402 14.47 0.54 -7.68
CA VAL A 402 14.00 1.87 -8.04
C VAL A 402 14.67 2.88 -7.11
N THR A 403 15.39 3.80 -7.70
CA THR A 403 16.00 4.96 -7.05
C THR A 403 15.55 6.22 -7.78
N PHE A 404 15.85 7.40 -7.27
CA PHE A 404 15.52 8.62 -8.03
C PHE A 404 16.36 8.79 -9.32
N GLN A 405 17.38 7.95 -9.57
CA GLN A 405 18.10 7.94 -10.85
C GLN A 405 17.29 7.32 -11.98
N ASN A 406 16.42 6.34 -11.65
CA ASN A 406 15.71 5.52 -12.63
C ASN A 406 14.20 5.43 -12.33
N LEU A 407 13.59 6.54 -11.93
CA LEU A 407 12.13 6.59 -11.64
C LEU A 407 11.27 6.14 -12.82
N SER A 408 11.80 6.25 -14.06
CA SER A 408 11.16 5.75 -15.28
C SER A 408 10.81 4.26 -15.19
N VAL A 409 11.61 3.45 -14.50
CA VAL A 409 11.35 2.02 -14.29
C VAL A 409 9.98 1.79 -13.65
N LEU A 410 9.65 2.57 -12.62
CA LEU A 410 8.33 2.51 -11.98
C LEU A 410 7.25 3.19 -12.84
N THR A 411 7.52 4.39 -13.35
CA THR A 411 6.48 5.16 -14.03
C THR A 411 6.10 4.56 -15.37
N ASP A 412 7.03 3.95 -16.11
CA ASP A 412 6.73 3.22 -17.35
C ASP A 412 5.89 1.97 -17.06
N PHE A 413 6.21 1.25 -16.00
CA PHE A 413 5.41 0.11 -15.56
C PHE A 413 3.96 0.53 -15.23
N MET A 414 3.79 1.64 -14.50
CA MET A 414 2.47 2.15 -14.13
C MET A 414 1.64 2.72 -15.30
N GLN A 415 2.28 2.98 -16.45
CA GLN A 415 1.61 3.36 -17.70
C GLN A 415 1.14 2.17 -18.53
N THR A 416 1.52 0.95 -18.16
CA THR A 416 1.05 -0.24 -18.88
C THR A 416 -0.48 -0.39 -18.76
N PRO A 417 -1.18 -0.89 -19.79
CA PRO A 417 -2.64 -1.01 -19.76
C PRO A 417 -3.18 -1.79 -18.55
N ALA A 418 -2.40 -2.75 -18.04
CA ALA A 418 -2.77 -3.54 -16.87
C ALA A 418 -2.82 -2.71 -15.59
N MET A 419 -1.98 -1.65 -15.47
CA MET A 419 -1.82 -0.85 -14.27
C MET A 419 -2.66 0.44 -14.26
N LEU A 420 -3.29 0.80 -15.36
CA LEU A 420 -4.13 1.99 -15.40
C LEU A 420 -5.28 1.91 -14.39
N ALA A 421 -5.67 3.09 -13.90
CA ALA A 421 -6.85 3.29 -13.05
C ALA A 421 -8.15 2.96 -13.81
N PRO A 422 -9.30 2.80 -13.11
CA PRO A 422 -10.57 2.47 -13.74
C PRO A 422 -11.02 3.45 -14.83
N ASP A 423 -10.60 4.70 -14.74
CA ASP A 423 -10.90 5.76 -15.72
C ASP A 423 -9.89 5.82 -16.89
N GLY A 424 -8.91 4.92 -16.91
CA GLY A 424 -7.86 4.86 -17.92
C GLY A 424 -6.69 5.80 -17.68
N SER A 425 -6.67 6.58 -16.59
CA SER A 425 -5.54 7.43 -16.22
C SER A 425 -4.41 6.61 -15.60
N VAL A 426 -3.18 7.14 -15.65
CA VAL A 426 -2.08 6.62 -14.85
C VAL A 426 -2.35 6.89 -13.39
N ARG A 427 -2.20 5.88 -12.53
CA ARG A 427 -2.40 6.00 -11.09
C ARG A 427 -1.46 7.03 -10.47
N HIS A 428 -1.85 7.65 -9.39
CA HIS A 428 -1.03 8.59 -8.64
C HIS A 428 0.22 7.91 -8.10
N ILE A 429 1.37 8.58 -8.19
CA ILE A 429 2.65 8.11 -7.67
C ILE A 429 3.25 9.24 -6.84
N ILE A 430 3.64 8.91 -5.62
CA ILE A 430 4.34 9.80 -4.71
C ILE A 430 5.64 9.14 -4.24
N LEU A 431 6.63 9.94 -3.93
CA LEU A 431 7.85 9.49 -3.28
C LEU A 431 7.72 9.83 -1.80
N SER A 432 7.16 8.89 -1.02
CA SER A 432 6.73 9.17 0.35
C SER A 432 7.86 9.19 1.37
N GLU A 433 9.02 8.67 1.00
CA GLU A 433 10.17 8.66 1.89
C GLU A 433 11.45 8.62 1.06
N ILE A 434 12.27 9.65 1.19
CA ILE A 434 13.64 9.66 0.71
C ILE A 434 14.55 10.26 1.79
N GLY A 435 15.79 9.81 1.82
CA GLY A 435 16.83 10.40 2.63
C GLY A 435 18.17 10.26 1.91
N ILE A 436 19.01 11.26 2.02
CA ILE A 436 20.31 11.30 1.38
C ILE A 436 21.38 11.42 2.46
N SER A 437 22.25 10.42 2.54
CA SER A 437 23.30 10.37 3.56
C SER A 437 24.25 11.57 3.49
N ASN A 438 24.54 12.18 4.64
CA ASN A 438 25.56 13.22 4.78
C ASN A 438 26.99 12.67 5.04
N ALA A 439 27.13 11.35 5.12
CA ALA A 439 28.39 10.69 5.47
C ALA A 439 29.57 11.01 4.53
N GLN A 440 29.29 11.47 3.31
CA GLN A 440 30.30 11.86 2.32
C GLN A 440 30.53 13.38 2.24
N GLY A 441 29.86 14.14 3.10
CA GLY A 441 29.96 15.59 3.21
C GLY A 441 28.78 16.33 2.62
N SER A 442 28.58 17.55 3.12
CA SER A 442 27.44 18.43 2.82
C SER A 442 27.25 18.71 1.34
N GLU A 443 28.35 19.00 0.61
CA GLU A 443 28.25 19.34 -0.81
C GLU A 443 27.78 18.16 -1.65
N ILE A 444 28.20 16.93 -1.30
CA ILE A 444 27.74 15.72 -1.98
C ILE A 444 26.27 15.48 -1.67
N GLN A 445 25.86 15.62 -0.41
CA GLN A 445 24.44 15.51 -0.03
C GLN A 445 23.59 16.55 -0.78
N ALA A 446 24.03 17.80 -0.78
CA ALA A 446 23.34 18.90 -1.46
C ALA A 446 23.22 18.68 -2.97
N ALA A 447 24.29 18.21 -3.63
CA ALA A 447 24.26 17.88 -5.05
C ALA A 447 23.32 16.72 -5.36
N ALA A 448 23.29 15.69 -4.49
CA ALA A 448 22.37 14.57 -4.61
C ALA A 448 20.90 15.00 -4.40
N LEU A 449 20.67 15.94 -3.50
CA LEU A 449 19.34 16.53 -3.28
C LEU A 449 18.87 17.30 -4.52
N CYS A 450 19.75 18.09 -5.15
CA CYS A 450 19.45 18.74 -6.43
C CYS A 450 19.11 17.73 -7.53
N ALA A 451 19.86 16.64 -7.61
CA ALA A 451 19.59 15.57 -8.58
C ALA A 451 18.24 14.89 -8.35
N SER A 452 17.87 14.60 -7.09
CA SER A 452 16.55 14.05 -6.77
C SER A 452 15.42 15.00 -7.14
N TYR A 453 15.60 16.29 -6.89
CA TYR A 453 14.67 17.33 -7.32
C TYR A 453 14.50 17.35 -8.84
N ALA A 454 15.61 17.32 -9.60
CA ALA A 454 15.57 17.26 -11.06
C ALA A 454 14.80 16.04 -11.56
N ALA A 455 15.09 14.86 -11.02
CA ALA A 455 14.43 13.61 -11.39
C ALA A 455 12.90 13.68 -11.20
N VAL A 456 12.47 14.30 -10.11
CA VAL A 456 11.05 14.46 -9.81
C VAL A 456 10.42 15.53 -10.70
N MET A 457 11.10 16.65 -10.93
CA MET A 457 10.56 17.73 -11.77
C MET A 457 10.40 17.32 -13.24
N ASP A 458 11.33 16.52 -13.75
CA ASP A 458 11.30 16.06 -15.14
C ASP A 458 10.32 14.90 -15.37
N ASN A 459 9.89 14.20 -14.30
CA ASN A 459 8.95 13.10 -14.41
C ASN A 459 7.51 13.57 -14.19
N PRO A 460 6.65 13.58 -15.24
CA PRO A 460 5.28 14.11 -15.13
C PRO A 460 4.33 13.22 -14.33
N PHE A 461 4.72 11.99 -14.00
CA PHE A 461 3.88 11.02 -13.29
C PHE A 461 4.14 10.98 -11.79
N ILE A 462 5.18 11.65 -11.30
CA ILE A 462 5.43 11.81 -9.87
C ILE A 462 4.71 13.07 -9.39
N ASP A 463 3.79 12.91 -8.45
CA ASP A 463 3.01 14.03 -7.93
C ASP A 463 3.75 14.82 -6.86
N GLU A 464 4.48 14.14 -5.97
CA GLU A 464 5.11 14.74 -4.79
C GLU A 464 6.35 13.94 -4.37
N MET A 465 7.28 14.64 -3.69
CA MET A 465 8.46 14.06 -3.07
C MET A 465 8.57 14.54 -1.63
N MET A 466 8.83 13.61 -0.71
CA MET A 466 9.00 13.92 0.71
C MET A 466 10.38 13.53 1.18
N TYR A 467 11.03 14.44 1.88
CA TYR A 467 12.33 14.20 2.48
C TYR A 467 12.18 13.82 3.96
N LEU A 468 12.75 12.69 4.36
CA LEU A 468 12.71 12.21 5.74
C LEU A 468 13.73 12.93 6.61
N LEU A 469 13.36 14.07 7.16
CA LEU A 469 14.24 14.94 7.96
C LEU A 469 14.64 14.35 9.32
N ALA A 470 13.85 13.43 9.84
CA ALA A 470 14.03 12.91 11.20
C ALA A 470 14.89 11.64 11.26
N TYR A 471 15.43 11.17 10.13
CA TYR A 471 16.16 9.93 10.09
C TYR A 471 17.65 10.16 10.36
N SER A 472 18.10 9.67 11.49
CA SER A 472 19.51 9.64 11.89
C SER A 472 19.84 8.24 12.38
N ASP A 473 20.44 7.44 11.50
CA ASP A 473 21.03 6.13 11.82
C ASP A 473 22.54 6.22 11.58
N PRO A 474 23.39 5.59 12.40
CA PRO A 474 24.84 5.57 12.16
C PRO A 474 25.26 5.07 10.77
N GLY A 475 24.38 4.34 10.05
CA GLY A 475 24.58 3.91 8.66
C GLY A 475 24.03 4.85 7.61
N MET A 476 23.12 5.75 7.97
CA MET A 476 22.48 6.69 7.08
C MET A 476 21.96 7.90 7.88
N ASP A 477 22.80 8.88 8.09
CA ASP A 477 22.38 10.17 8.62
C ASP A 477 21.93 11.06 7.44
N ALA A 478 20.63 11.27 7.33
CA ALA A 478 20.01 12.10 6.29
C ALA A 478 19.72 13.53 6.77
N SER A 479 20.19 13.91 7.95
CA SER A 479 20.04 15.28 8.45
C SER A 479 20.65 16.28 7.48
N LEU A 480 19.96 17.41 7.25
CA LEU A 480 20.43 18.49 6.37
C LEU A 480 21.19 19.52 7.19
N ASP A 481 22.36 19.90 6.72
CA ASP A 481 23.05 21.09 7.23
C ASP A 481 22.43 22.39 6.68
N ASP A 482 22.92 23.54 7.11
CA ASP A 482 22.37 24.84 6.70
C ASP A 482 22.36 25.02 5.17
N PHE A 483 23.36 24.48 4.45
CA PHE A 483 23.43 24.60 3.00
C PHE A 483 22.40 23.72 2.30
N SER A 484 22.34 22.46 2.67
CA SER A 484 21.35 21.49 2.13
C SER A 484 19.92 21.89 2.53
N GLN A 485 19.74 22.41 3.75
CA GLN A 485 18.44 22.91 4.21
C GLN A 485 17.98 24.13 3.39
N ASN A 486 18.88 25.04 3.04
CA ASN A 486 18.55 26.17 2.18
C ASN A 486 18.11 25.70 0.78
N ILE A 487 18.80 24.72 0.21
CA ILE A 487 18.40 24.11 -1.08
C ILE A 487 17.00 23.51 -0.96
N TYR A 488 16.78 22.71 0.08
CA TYR A 488 15.47 22.09 0.33
C TYR A 488 14.35 23.14 0.45
N ASN A 489 14.59 24.23 1.18
CA ASN A 489 13.61 25.31 1.35
C ASN A 489 13.30 26.08 0.06
N GLU A 490 14.23 26.09 -0.90
CA GLU A 490 14.07 26.77 -2.20
C GLU A 490 13.49 25.85 -3.28
N MET A 491 13.36 24.54 -2.99
CA MET A 491 12.57 23.65 -3.84
C MET A 491 11.14 24.16 -3.88
N ASP A 492 10.54 24.20 -5.04
CA ASP A 492 9.22 24.80 -5.30
C ASP A 492 9.15 26.35 -5.16
N GLY A 493 10.17 27.01 -4.63
CA GLY A 493 10.15 28.43 -4.28
C GLY A 493 10.69 29.42 -5.33
N GLY A 494 11.26 28.94 -6.42
CA GLY A 494 11.69 29.81 -7.55
C GLY A 494 13.19 30.15 -7.60
N ASN A 495 13.97 29.91 -6.55
CA ASN A 495 15.43 30.08 -6.57
C ASN A 495 16.19 28.76 -6.79
N ALA A 496 15.49 27.66 -6.93
CA ALA A 496 16.09 26.34 -7.16
C ALA A 496 17.07 26.33 -8.35
N ALA A 497 16.81 27.11 -9.39
CA ALA A 497 17.65 27.17 -10.58
C ALA A 497 19.13 27.46 -10.29
N LEU A 498 19.43 28.34 -9.32
CA LEU A 498 20.81 28.67 -8.93
C LEU A 498 21.54 27.46 -8.34
N TYR A 499 20.86 26.71 -7.50
CA TYR A 499 21.42 25.50 -6.89
C TYR A 499 21.56 24.37 -7.91
N MET A 500 20.63 24.28 -8.86
CA MET A 500 20.67 23.28 -9.93
C MET A 500 21.90 23.47 -10.83
N ASP A 501 22.24 24.71 -11.20
CA ASP A 501 23.43 25.01 -11.99
C ASP A 501 24.72 24.77 -11.20
N TRP A 502 24.72 25.12 -9.91
CA TRP A 502 25.82 24.79 -9.02
C TRP A 502 26.06 23.29 -8.95
N ALA A 503 24.98 22.50 -8.71
CA ALA A 503 25.08 21.07 -8.55
C ALA A 503 25.57 20.37 -9.83
N LYS A 504 25.08 20.76 -11.01
CA LYS A 504 25.60 20.26 -12.29
C LYS A 504 27.10 20.53 -12.43
N SER A 505 27.54 21.74 -12.11
CA SER A 505 28.96 22.11 -12.13
C SER A 505 29.78 21.32 -11.13
N TYR A 506 29.25 21.09 -9.91
CA TYR A 506 29.91 20.32 -8.86
C TYR A 506 30.07 18.84 -9.24
N ILE A 507 29.03 18.26 -9.82
CA ILE A 507 29.01 16.87 -10.28
C ILE A 507 29.92 16.72 -11.55
N GLY A 508 30.03 17.76 -12.36
CA GLY A 508 30.77 17.76 -13.63
C GLY A 508 29.95 17.31 -14.82
N ILE A 509 28.63 17.54 -14.80
CA ILE A 509 27.68 17.24 -15.88
C ILE A 509 27.17 18.52 -16.53
N SER A 510 26.73 18.42 -17.77
CA SER A 510 26.05 19.50 -18.50
C SER A 510 24.53 19.38 -18.45
N ASP A 511 24.05 18.14 -18.38
CA ASP A 511 22.63 17.81 -18.37
C ASP A 511 22.32 16.70 -17.35
N TRP A 512 21.14 16.75 -16.73
CA TRP A 512 20.74 15.74 -15.74
C TRP A 512 20.59 14.35 -16.33
N SER A 513 20.27 14.24 -17.62
CA SER A 513 20.17 12.95 -18.33
C SER A 513 21.48 12.15 -18.38
N GLU A 514 22.61 12.76 -18.00
CA GLU A 514 23.88 12.05 -17.86
C GLU A 514 23.92 11.13 -16.63
N ILE A 515 23.07 11.40 -15.62
CA ILE A 515 23.05 10.64 -14.35
C ILE A 515 21.66 10.20 -13.92
N ILE A 516 20.59 10.66 -14.58
CA ILE A 516 19.18 10.36 -14.32
C ILE A 516 18.55 9.90 -15.63
N TRP A 517 17.76 8.80 -15.63
CA TRP A 517 17.12 8.25 -16.83
C TRP A 517 15.76 7.62 -16.55
#